data_77cffa939332f7500721e8d80c41398e
#
_entry.id   77cffa939332f7500721e8d80c41398e
#
_cell.length_a   1.000
_cell.length_b   1.000
_cell.length_c   1.000
_cell.angle_alpha   90.00
_cell.angle_beta   90.00
_cell.angle_gamma   90.00
#
_symmetry.space_group_name_H-M   'P 1'
#
loop_
_entity.id
_entity.type
_entity.pdbx_description
1 polymer ?
#
loop_
_entity_poly.entity_id
_entity_poly.type
_entity_poly.pdbx_seq_one_letter_code
_entity_poly.pdbx_strand_id
1 'polypeptide(L)'
;MRLGISSYCLCPNLRDGKMTIFDVIRWAADHDCQHIEFVPFYLDFLANPELIDRVREACSEANLPISTYSLNADLLKPDLEERRAEIQRVKTHIDVAHRLGLTKMRHDVASFRRPMSSNTPQNFMKEFPLMVEGVRELADYAASYGMTTTLENHGFFVNGSDRVISLLEAVDRKNVRMTIDVGNFLCVDERGENAVKKCLPYADMIHLKDFYIRDKVRLAGVGGLFDCDNGSWFETVGGSMLRGAILGQGDLNIWKILGDVKHAGYDGDISIEFEGMEPCEAATETCLRTARTIWEQV
;
A
#
# COMPACT_ATOMS: atom_id res chain seq x y z
N MET A 1 -5.16 -3.66 18.43
CA MET A 1 -4.96 -3.26 17.01
C MET A 1 -4.61 -1.78 16.99
N ARG A 2 -3.48 -1.42 16.40
CA ARG A 2 -3.13 -0.01 16.13
C ARG A 2 -3.70 0.35 14.75
N LEU A 3 -4.85 1.02 14.74
CA LEU A 3 -5.60 1.33 13.51
C LEU A 3 -5.41 2.79 13.13
N GLY A 4 -5.08 3.03 11.87
CA GLY A 4 -4.99 4.35 11.25
C GLY A 4 -5.45 4.34 9.81
N ILE A 5 -5.06 5.38 9.08
CA ILE A 5 -5.37 5.49 7.66
C ILE A 5 -4.11 5.75 6.83
N SER A 6 -4.13 5.32 5.58
CA SER A 6 -3.29 5.90 4.53
C SER A 6 -3.89 7.23 4.08
N SER A 7 -3.06 8.26 3.90
CA SER A 7 -3.49 9.54 3.32
C SER A 7 -4.09 9.36 1.91
N TYR A 8 -3.83 8.21 1.29
CA TYR A 8 -4.45 7.80 0.03
C TYR A 8 -5.98 7.81 0.09
N CYS A 9 -6.58 7.41 1.22
CA CYS A 9 -8.03 7.42 1.41
C CYS A 9 -8.67 8.76 1.08
N LEU A 10 -8.00 9.87 1.37
CA LEU A 10 -8.49 11.23 1.19
C LEU A 10 -7.87 11.95 -0.02
N CYS A 11 -7.14 11.21 -0.89
CA CYS A 11 -6.55 11.76 -2.12
C CYS A 11 -7.55 12.47 -3.04
N PRO A 12 -8.82 12.04 -3.20
CA PRO A 12 -9.78 12.81 -3.98
C PRO A 12 -9.97 14.24 -3.46
N ASN A 13 -10.01 14.43 -2.15
CA ASN A 13 -10.14 15.76 -1.55
C ASN A 13 -8.85 16.59 -1.66
N LEU A 14 -7.68 15.96 -1.56
CA LEU A 14 -6.39 16.61 -1.80
C LEU A 14 -6.29 17.07 -3.25
N ARG A 15 -6.64 16.20 -4.20
CA ARG A 15 -6.65 16.51 -5.64
C ARG A 15 -7.55 17.68 -5.98
N ASP A 16 -8.75 17.69 -5.41
CA ASP A 16 -9.77 18.70 -5.69
C ASP A 16 -9.53 20.02 -4.89
N GLY A 17 -8.47 20.08 -4.08
CA GLY A 17 -8.16 21.24 -3.23
C GLY A 17 -9.18 21.50 -2.10
N LYS A 18 -10.01 20.50 -1.78
CA LYS A 18 -10.97 20.57 -0.66
C LYS A 18 -10.30 20.38 0.68
N MET A 19 -9.19 19.67 0.72
CA MET A 19 -8.32 19.45 1.87
C MET A 19 -6.87 19.75 1.54
N THR A 20 -6.15 20.24 2.53
CA THR A 20 -4.69 20.23 2.58
C THR A 20 -4.22 18.99 3.31
N ILE A 21 -2.91 18.66 3.25
CA ILE A 21 -2.36 17.56 4.06
C ILE A 21 -2.56 17.79 5.57
N PHE A 22 -2.58 19.03 6.00
CA PHE A 22 -2.84 19.38 7.42
C PHE A 22 -4.29 19.13 7.81
N ASP A 23 -5.23 19.29 6.87
CA ASP A 23 -6.64 18.92 7.09
C ASP A 23 -6.80 17.40 7.17
N VAL A 24 -6.04 16.63 6.38
CA VAL A 24 -6.00 15.16 6.46
C VAL A 24 -5.46 14.68 7.81
N ILE A 25 -4.39 15.29 8.32
CA ILE A 25 -3.82 14.98 9.65
C ILE A 25 -4.87 15.22 10.73
N ARG A 26 -5.52 16.39 10.70
CA ARG A 26 -6.58 16.76 11.66
C ARG A 26 -7.77 15.81 11.57
N TRP A 27 -8.23 15.52 10.34
CA TRP A 27 -9.31 14.57 10.12
C TRP A 27 -8.99 13.19 10.71
N ALA A 28 -7.79 12.67 10.50
CA ALA A 28 -7.37 11.39 11.06
C ALA A 28 -7.36 11.41 12.61
N ALA A 29 -6.88 12.49 13.21
CA ALA A 29 -6.88 12.65 14.67
C ALA A 29 -8.32 12.74 15.21
N ASP A 30 -9.20 13.51 14.57
CA ASP A 30 -10.62 13.68 14.96
C ASP A 30 -11.44 12.37 14.82
N HIS A 31 -10.94 11.38 14.05
CA HIS A 31 -11.55 10.05 13.88
C HIS A 31 -10.83 8.94 14.67
N ASP A 32 -10.11 9.30 15.74
CA ASP A 32 -9.44 8.37 16.65
C ASP A 32 -8.44 7.43 15.92
N CYS A 33 -7.79 7.91 14.86
CA CYS A 33 -6.68 7.16 14.26
C CYS A 33 -5.48 7.15 15.20
N GLN A 34 -4.85 6.00 15.36
CA GLN A 34 -3.69 5.82 16.23
C GLN A 34 -2.36 6.08 15.49
N HIS A 35 -2.42 6.23 14.19
CA HIS A 35 -1.33 6.63 13.31
C HIS A 35 -1.86 7.10 11.96
N ILE A 36 -0.99 7.74 11.19
CA ILE A 36 -1.21 8.06 9.79
C ILE A 36 -0.06 7.56 8.94
N GLU A 37 -0.37 7.09 7.75
CA GLU A 37 0.58 6.76 6.70
C GLU A 37 0.52 7.81 5.60
N PHE A 38 1.67 8.24 5.08
CA PHE A 38 1.72 9.18 3.97
C PHE A 38 2.08 8.50 2.65
N VAL A 39 1.33 8.85 1.60
CA VAL A 39 1.69 8.62 0.20
C VAL A 39 1.98 9.96 -0.47
N PRO A 40 2.99 10.08 -1.36
CA PRO A 40 3.39 11.36 -1.97
C PRO A 40 2.47 11.79 -3.13
N PHE A 41 1.18 11.51 -3.03
CA PHE A 41 0.19 12.02 -3.97
C PHE A 41 -0.27 13.39 -3.49
N TYR A 42 -0.14 14.41 -4.36
CA TYR A 42 -0.44 15.80 -4.04
C TYR A 42 0.39 16.36 -2.88
N LEU A 43 1.53 15.73 -2.61
CA LEU A 43 2.44 16.02 -1.51
C LEU A 43 3.89 15.85 -2.01
N ASP A 44 4.55 16.93 -2.37
CA ASP A 44 5.91 16.90 -2.93
C ASP A 44 6.93 17.39 -1.90
N PHE A 45 7.48 16.45 -1.15
CA PHE A 45 8.53 16.70 -0.17
C PHE A 45 9.89 17.03 -0.80
N LEU A 46 10.12 16.65 -2.06
CA LEU A 46 11.39 16.93 -2.71
C LEU A 46 11.43 18.35 -3.24
N ALA A 47 10.32 18.83 -3.83
CA ALA A 47 10.20 20.21 -4.26
C ALA A 47 10.02 21.19 -3.08
N ASN A 48 9.45 20.73 -1.97
CA ASN A 48 9.14 21.52 -0.77
C ASN A 48 9.72 20.89 0.49
N PRO A 49 11.05 20.93 0.70
CA PRO A 49 11.68 20.24 1.85
C PRO A 49 11.24 20.75 3.23
N GLU A 50 10.80 22.02 3.33
CA GLU A 50 10.25 22.60 4.57
C GLU A 50 8.91 21.97 4.97
N LEU A 51 8.20 21.36 4.02
CA LEU A 51 6.96 20.66 4.29
C LEU A 51 7.16 19.44 5.18
N ILE A 52 8.34 18.81 5.14
CA ILE A 52 8.67 17.65 5.98
C ILE A 52 8.57 18.01 7.46
N ASP A 53 9.20 19.12 7.86
CA ASP A 53 9.22 19.55 9.25
C ASP A 53 7.83 20.01 9.69
N ARG A 54 7.11 20.73 8.83
CA ARG A 54 5.73 21.18 9.09
C ARG A 54 4.75 20.01 9.27
N VAL A 55 4.86 18.96 8.44
CA VAL A 55 4.02 17.76 8.55
C VAL A 55 4.34 17.01 9.86
N ARG A 56 5.63 16.86 10.18
CA ARG A 56 6.06 16.23 11.44
C ARG A 56 5.53 17.00 12.66
N GLU A 57 5.64 18.32 12.66
CA GLU A 57 5.12 19.19 13.70
C GLU A 57 3.60 19.07 13.85
N ALA A 58 2.85 19.16 12.75
CA ALA A 58 1.40 19.01 12.76
C ALA A 58 0.95 17.64 13.29
N CYS A 59 1.64 16.55 12.92
CA CYS A 59 1.36 15.22 13.46
C CYS A 59 1.68 15.15 14.97
N SER A 60 2.76 15.79 15.42
CA SER A 60 3.12 15.86 16.84
C SER A 60 2.08 16.64 17.64
N GLU A 61 1.62 17.80 17.15
CA GLU A 61 0.57 18.62 17.78
C GLU A 61 -0.76 17.90 17.87
N ALA A 62 -1.09 17.10 16.83
CA ALA A 62 -2.29 16.27 16.80
C ALA A 62 -2.16 14.97 17.63
N ASN A 63 -1.00 14.70 18.24
CA ASN A 63 -0.69 13.42 18.89
C ASN A 63 -0.96 12.20 17.99
N LEU A 64 -0.66 12.34 16.70
CA LEU A 64 -0.90 11.34 15.67
C LEU A 64 0.45 10.85 15.10
N PRO A 65 1.00 9.71 15.56
CA PRO A 65 2.25 9.17 15.04
C PRO A 65 2.19 8.89 13.54
N ILE A 66 3.29 9.15 12.82
CA ILE A 66 3.44 8.73 11.43
C ILE A 66 3.93 7.28 11.44
N SER A 67 3.22 6.36 10.79
CA SER A 67 3.58 4.94 10.78
C SER A 67 4.57 4.58 9.68
N THR A 68 4.34 5.08 8.47
CA THR A 68 5.19 4.82 7.31
C THR A 68 5.00 5.88 6.23
N TYR A 69 5.91 5.88 5.27
CA TYR A 69 5.86 6.65 4.03
C TYR A 69 5.89 5.66 2.87
N SER A 70 4.85 5.67 2.04
CA SER A 70 4.63 4.68 0.99
C SER A 70 4.86 5.27 -0.39
N LEU A 71 5.77 4.68 -1.14
CA LEU A 71 6.26 5.19 -2.42
C LEU A 71 6.02 4.20 -3.56
N ASN A 72 5.43 4.67 -4.66
CA ASN A 72 5.44 3.92 -5.91
C ASN A 72 6.85 3.94 -6.51
N ALA A 73 7.33 2.76 -6.91
CA ALA A 73 8.65 2.60 -7.53
C ALA A 73 8.63 1.56 -8.66
N ASP A 74 9.62 1.64 -9.55
CA ASP A 74 9.80 0.68 -10.64
C ASP A 74 11.29 0.37 -10.83
N LEU A 75 11.77 -0.61 -10.09
CA LEU A 75 13.17 -1.07 -10.14
C LEU A 75 13.48 -1.89 -11.41
N LEU A 76 12.45 -2.12 -12.26
CA LEU A 76 12.53 -2.90 -13.49
C LEU A 76 12.52 -2.05 -14.76
N LYS A 77 12.98 -0.80 -14.67
CA LYS A 77 13.17 0.03 -15.85
C LYS A 77 14.00 -0.71 -16.88
N PRO A 78 13.60 -0.68 -18.18
CA PRO A 78 14.30 -1.47 -19.23
C PRO A 78 15.75 -1.01 -19.44
N ASP A 79 15.99 0.29 -19.35
CA ASP A 79 17.31 0.87 -19.47
C ASP A 79 18.08 0.88 -18.14
N LEU A 80 19.38 0.62 -18.19
CA LEU A 80 20.23 0.56 -17.01
C LEU A 80 20.38 1.91 -16.31
N GLU A 81 20.45 3.01 -17.08
CA GLU A 81 20.59 4.35 -16.51
C GLU A 81 19.27 4.80 -15.86
N GLU A 82 18.13 4.54 -16.52
CA GLU A 82 16.82 4.80 -15.95
C GLU A 82 16.60 3.99 -14.66
N ARG A 83 17.04 2.73 -14.61
CA ARG A 83 16.94 1.90 -13.40
C ARG A 83 17.80 2.45 -12.27
N ARG A 84 19.03 2.88 -12.55
CA ARG A 84 19.92 3.53 -11.56
C ARG A 84 19.33 4.84 -11.06
N ALA A 85 18.76 5.64 -11.95
CA ALA A 85 18.07 6.89 -11.58
C ALA A 85 16.88 6.62 -10.67
N GLU A 86 16.10 5.56 -10.95
CA GLU A 86 14.96 5.18 -10.12
C GLU A 86 15.40 4.70 -8.74
N ILE A 87 16.43 3.87 -8.64
CA ILE A 87 17.01 3.45 -7.36
C ILE A 87 17.48 4.67 -6.57
N GLN A 88 18.17 5.62 -7.24
CA GLN A 88 18.61 6.85 -6.58
C GLN A 88 17.43 7.72 -6.13
N ARG A 89 16.35 7.79 -6.91
CA ARG A 89 15.11 8.48 -6.50
C ARG A 89 14.52 7.86 -5.23
N VAL A 90 14.42 6.53 -5.17
CA VAL A 90 13.92 5.84 -3.97
C VAL A 90 14.82 6.10 -2.75
N LYS A 91 16.15 6.12 -2.91
CA LYS A 91 17.08 6.49 -1.83
C LYS A 91 16.80 7.91 -1.31
N THR A 92 16.58 8.87 -2.21
CA THR A 92 16.21 10.23 -1.79
C THR A 92 14.90 10.27 -1.00
N HIS A 93 13.94 9.38 -1.33
CA HIS A 93 12.73 9.25 -0.53
C HIS A 93 12.95 8.51 0.81
N ILE A 94 13.96 7.64 0.91
CA ILE A 94 14.39 7.07 2.20
C ILE A 94 14.94 8.21 3.10
N ASP A 95 15.69 9.17 2.53
CA ASP A 95 16.15 10.36 3.27
C ASP A 95 14.97 11.20 3.77
N VAL A 96 13.91 11.37 2.94
CA VAL A 96 12.66 12.03 3.37
C VAL A 96 12.01 11.28 4.52
N ALA A 97 11.87 9.96 4.41
CA ALA A 97 11.28 9.13 5.46
C ALA A 97 12.09 9.24 6.78
N HIS A 98 13.42 9.24 6.70
CA HIS A 98 14.28 9.46 7.86
C HIS A 98 14.07 10.85 8.49
N ARG A 99 13.98 11.92 7.67
CA ARG A 99 13.68 13.28 8.15
C ARG A 99 12.29 13.40 8.77
N LEU A 100 11.30 12.63 8.30
CA LEU A 100 9.98 12.52 8.94
C LEU A 100 10.05 11.82 10.31
N GLY A 101 11.22 11.26 10.69
CA GLY A 101 11.41 10.51 11.93
C GLY A 101 10.96 9.07 11.85
N LEU A 102 10.83 8.52 10.66
CA LEU A 102 10.35 7.16 10.45
C LEU A 102 11.45 6.12 10.60
N THR A 103 11.07 4.94 11.06
CA THR A 103 11.93 3.76 11.14
C THR A 103 11.61 2.74 10.03
N LYS A 104 10.59 3.00 9.24
CA LYS A 104 10.21 2.15 8.10
C LYS A 104 9.67 2.97 6.93
N MET A 105 9.83 2.44 5.73
CA MET A 105 9.32 2.99 4.48
C MET A 105 8.87 1.87 3.55
N ARG A 106 7.71 2.01 2.94
CA ARG A 106 7.21 1.08 1.91
C ARG A 106 7.62 1.57 0.52
N HIS A 107 8.05 0.66 -0.35
CA HIS A 107 8.23 0.93 -1.77
C HIS A 107 7.78 -0.24 -2.64
N ASP A 108 7.37 0.07 -3.88
CA ASP A 108 7.15 -0.93 -4.91
C ASP A 108 8.48 -1.48 -5.46
N VAL A 109 8.37 -2.61 -6.16
CA VAL A 109 9.49 -3.21 -6.91
C VAL A 109 9.28 -3.06 -8.41
N ALA A 110 8.03 -3.16 -8.85
CA ALA A 110 7.64 -3.02 -10.24
C ALA A 110 6.44 -2.11 -10.37
N SER A 111 6.40 -1.31 -11.42
CA SER A 111 5.27 -0.43 -11.69
C SER A 111 3.96 -1.21 -11.82
N PHE A 112 2.90 -0.75 -11.14
CA PHE A 112 1.55 -1.26 -11.33
C PHE A 112 0.98 -0.97 -12.73
N ARG A 113 1.61 -0.06 -13.48
CA ARG A 113 1.25 0.31 -14.87
C ARG A 113 1.93 -0.57 -15.93
N ARG A 114 2.61 -1.64 -15.53
CA ARG A 114 3.18 -2.59 -16.50
C ARG A 114 2.09 -3.16 -17.40
N PRO A 115 2.36 -3.35 -18.72
CA PRO A 115 1.39 -4.00 -19.59
C PRO A 115 1.01 -5.39 -19.06
N MET A 116 -0.28 -5.70 -19.02
CA MET A 116 -0.79 -7.00 -18.53
C MET A 116 -0.13 -8.18 -19.25
N SER A 117 0.18 -8.06 -20.53
CA SER A 117 0.90 -9.07 -21.32
C SER A 117 2.30 -9.39 -20.81
N SER A 118 2.90 -8.52 -20.00
CA SER A 118 4.21 -8.75 -19.38
C SER A 118 4.15 -9.51 -18.05
N ASN A 119 2.96 -9.70 -17.47
CA ASN A 119 2.76 -10.32 -16.15
C ASN A 119 2.80 -11.85 -16.20
N THR A 120 3.76 -12.41 -16.91
CA THR A 120 3.92 -13.85 -17.05
C THR A 120 4.92 -14.41 -16.03
N PRO A 121 4.80 -15.72 -15.65
CA PRO A 121 5.78 -16.37 -14.82
C PRO A 121 7.20 -16.37 -15.43
N GLN A 122 7.30 -16.48 -16.76
CA GLN A 122 8.57 -16.46 -17.47
C GLN A 122 9.28 -15.12 -17.32
N ASN A 123 8.55 -14.00 -17.47
CA ASN A 123 9.11 -12.67 -17.27
C ASN A 123 9.48 -12.44 -15.80
N PHE A 124 8.67 -12.92 -14.87
CA PHE A 124 8.99 -12.86 -13.45
C PHE A 124 10.32 -13.54 -13.15
N MET A 125 10.51 -14.77 -13.60
CA MET A 125 11.76 -15.51 -13.38
C MET A 125 12.95 -14.84 -14.07
N LYS A 126 12.76 -14.29 -15.27
CA LYS A 126 13.81 -13.57 -16.01
C LYS A 126 14.28 -12.31 -15.29
N GLU A 127 13.34 -11.55 -14.71
CA GLU A 127 13.62 -10.26 -14.07
C GLU A 127 13.91 -10.41 -12.57
N PHE A 128 13.70 -11.59 -12.00
CA PHE A 128 13.87 -11.86 -10.58
C PHE A 128 15.24 -11.45 -10.01
N PRO A 129 16.38 -11.74 -10.68
CA PRO A 129 17.69 -11.30 -10.18
C PRO A 129 17.81 -9.77 -10.07
N LEU A 130 17.19 -9.02 -11.00
CA LEU A 130 17.20 -7.56 -10.99
C LEU A 130 16.36 -7.00 -9.83
N MET A 131 15.24 -7.65 -9.53
CA MET A 131 14.41 -7.29 -8.37
C MET A 131 15.19 -7.48 -7.06
N VAL A 132 15.84 -8.64 -6.91
CA VAL A 132 16.65 -8.96 -5.73
C VAL A 132 17.80 -7.95 -5.57
N GLU A 133 18.52 -7.63 -6.64
CA GLU A 133 19.62 -6.65 -6.62
C GLU A 133 19.13 -5.26 -6.19
N GLY A 134 18.07 -4.74 -6.83
CA GLY A 134 17.55 -3.42 -6.52
C GLY A 134 17.01 -3.30 -5.10
N VAL A 135 16.27 -4.30 -4.62
CA VAL A 135 15.77 -4.31 -3.24
C VAL A 135 16.90 -4.40 -2.22
N ARG A 136 17.93 -5.21 -2.47
CA ARG A 136 19.12 -5.26 -1.61
C ARG A 136 19.81 -3.90 -1.50
N GLU A 137 20.00 -3.22 -2.62
CA GLU A 137 20.65 -1.91 -2.64
C GLU A 137 19.88 -0.88 -1.82
N LEU A 138 18.56 -0.88 -1.92
CA LEU A 138 17.68 0.00 -1.12
C LEU A 138 17.70 -0.38 0.36
N ALA A 139 17.65 -1.67 0.66
CA ALA A 139 17.72 -2.17 2.04
C ALA A 139 19.04 -1.84 2.73
N ASP A 140 20.15 -2.03 2.03
CA ASP A 140 21.50 -1.70 2.55
C ASP A 140 21.63 -0.19 2.76
N TYR A 141 21.04 0.64 1.89
CA TYR A 141 20.99 2.08 2.09
C TYR A 141 20.14 2.47 3.32
N ALA A 142 18.93 1.91 3.45
CA ALA A 142 18.04 2.16 4.58
C ALA A 142 18.66 1.69 5.91
N ALA A 143 19.45 0.63 5.90
CA ALA A 143 20.16 0.13 7.06
C ALA A 143 21.14 1.15 7.66
N SER A 144 21.69 2.07 6.84
CA SER A 144 22.57 3.14 7.33
C SER A 144 21.86 4.11 8.27
N TYR A 145 20.54 4.19 8.20
CA TYR A 145 19.66 4.95 9.09
C TYR A 145 18.97 4.09 10.15
N GLY A 146 19.27 2.79 10.20
CA GLY A 146 18.56 1.85 11.08
C GLY A 146 17.12 1.60 10.65
N MET A 147 16.79 1.86 9.37
CA MET A 147 15.43 1.76 8.85
C MET A 147 15.16 0.40 8.19
N THR A 148 13.90 -0.01 8.27
CA THR A 148 13.33 -1.14 7.53
C THR A 148 12.69 -0.63 6.23
N THR A 149 12.87 -1.36 5.13
CA THR A 149 12.04 -1.19 3.94
C THR A 149 10.99 -2.28 3.89
N THR A 150 9.79 -1.95 3.42
CA THR A 150 8.73 -2.95 3.22
C THR A 150 8.33 -3.00 1.75
N LEU A 151 8.11 -4.23 1.26
CA LEU A 151 7.57 -4.49 -0.06
C LEU A 151 6.07 -4.76 0.08
N GLU A 152 5.27 -4.09 -0.74
CA GLU A 152 3.84 -4.37 -0.81
C GLU A 152 3.53 -5.30 -1.97
N ASN A 153 2.55 -6.18 -1.76
CA ASN A 153 1.86 -6.88 -2.84
C ASN A 153 0.97 -5.88 -3.58
N HIS A 154 1.54 -5.18 -4.58
CA HIS A 154 0.90 -4.09 -5.29
C HIS A 154 0.95 -4.28 -6.81
N GLY A 155 -0.10 -3.83 -7.51
CA GLY A 155 -0.22 -3.98 -8.96
C GLY A 155 -0.44 -5.44 -9.38
N PHE A 156 0.20 -5.85 -10.48
CA PHE A 156 -0.09 -7.13 -11.14
C PHE A 156 1.14 -8.04 -11.31
N PHE A 157 2.35 -7.57 -11.04
CA PHE A 157 3.57 -8.30 -11.32
C PHE A 157 4.26 -8.83 -10.06
N VAL A 158 4.65 -7.96 -9.12
CA VAL A 158 5.16 -8.33 -7.80
C VAL A 158 3.98 -8.29 -6.83
N ASN A 159 3.06 -9.19 -7.06
CA ASN A 159 1.85 -9.42 -6.27
C ASN A 159 1.71 -10.94 -6.09
N GLY A 160 0.66 -11.44 -5.52
CA GLY A 160 0.55 -12.86 -5.19
C GLY A 160 1.53 -13.27 -4.08
N SER A 161 1.02 -14.00 -3.10
CA SER A 161 1.75 -14.33 -1.87
C SER A 161 3.09 -15.01 -2.15
N ASP A 162 3.10 -16.00 -3.05
CA ASP A 162 4.30 -16.81 -3.33
C ASP A 162 5.40 -15.99 -4.04
N ARG A 163 5.04 -15.02 -4.90
CA ARG A 163 6.01 -14.15 -5.57
C ARG A 163 6.68 -13.19 -4.59
N VAL A 164 5.89 -12.55 -3.72
CA VAL A 164 6.42 -11.59 -2.74
C VAL A 164 7.29 -12.32 -1.71
N ILE A 165 6.83 -13.46 -1.19
CA ILE A 165 7.61 -14.28 -0.23
C ILE A 165 8.93 -14.74 -0.87
N SER A 166 8.88 -15.26 -2.12
CA SER A 166 10.10 -15.68 -2.82
C SER A 166 11.11 -14.55 -2.98
N LEU A 167 10.63 -13.33 -3.24
CA LEU A 167 11.50 -12.15 -3.35
C LEU A 167 12.10 -11.78 -1.99
N LEU A 168 11.30 -11.74 -0.92
CA LEU A 168 11.77 -11.45 0.44
C LEU A 168 12.86 -12.44 0.88
N GLU A 169 12.62 -13.74 0.68
CA GLU A 169 13.59 -14.79 1.00
C GLU A 169 14.89 -14.65 0.18
N ALA A 170 14.77 -14.39 -1.13
CA ALA A 170 15.93 -14.22 -2.00
C ALA A 170 16.72 -12.94 -1.69
N VAL A 171 16.07 -11.87 -1.25
CA VAL A 171 16.75 -10.63 -0.83
C VAL A 171 17.62 -10.86 0.39
N ASP A 172 17.22 -11.72 1.31
CA ASP A 172 18.00 -12.11 2.50
C ASP A 172 18.57 -10.89 3.25
N ARG A 173 17.67 -9.98 3.66
CA ARG A 173 18.00 -8.80 4.50
C ARG A 173 17.00 -8.70 5.65
N LYS A 174 17.50 -8.64 6.89
CA LYS A 174 16.65 -8.58 8.09
C LYS A 174 15.77 -7.34 8.15
N ASN A 175 16.21 -6.26 7.51
CA ASN A 175 15.48 -4.99 7.42
C ASN A 175 14.65 -4.88 6.14
N VAL A 176 14.30 -6.01 5.50
CA VAL A 176 13.29 -6.06 4.44
C VAL A 176 12.11 -6.89 4.92
N ARG A 177 10.95 -6.28 4.95
CA ARG A 177 9.73 -6.88 5.47
C ARG A 177 8.59 -6.71 4.44
N MET A 178 7.37 -7.05 4.80
CA MET A 178 6.19 -6.94 3.94
C MET A 178 5.18 -5.94 4.48
N THR A 179 4.67 -5.08 3.61
CA THR A 179 3.36 -4.45 3.77
C THR A 179 2.35 -5.37 3.11
N ILE A 180 1.44 -5.94 3.89
CA ILE A 180 0.38 -6.81 3.37
C ILE A 180 -0.84 -5.96 3.04
N ASP A 181 -1.14 -5.76 1.77
CA ASP A 181 -2.46 -5.27 1.37
C ASP A 181 -3.39 -6.47 1.15
N VAL A 182 -4.42 -6.57 1.98
CA VAL A 182 -5.31 -7.74 1.97
C VAL A 182 -6.19 -7.80 0.73
N GLY A 183 -6.45 -6.66 0.09
CA GLY A 183 -7.27 -6.54 -1.11
C GLY A 183 -6.50 -6.76 -2.40
N ASN A 184 -5.25 -6.27 -2.47
CA ASN A 184 -4.46 -6.29 -3.70
C ASN A 184 -4.17 -7.70 -4.25
N PHE A 185 -4.22 -8.73 -3.42
CA PHE A 185 -4.11 -10.12 -3.88
C PHE A 185 -5.15 -10.46 -4.96
N LEU A 186 -6.32 -9.83 -4.90
CA LEU A 186 -7.37 -10.02 -5.92
C LEU A 186 -6.94 -9.54 -7.31
N CYS A 187 -6.02 -8.60 -7.44
CA CYS A 187 -5.50 -8.16 -8.74
C CYS A 187 -4.88 -9.31 -9.55
N VAL A 188 -4.40 -10.35 -8.87
CA VAL A 188 -3.82 -11.56 -9.45
C VAL A 188 -4.67 -12.80 -9.16
N ASP A 189 -5.95 -12.60 -8.87
CA ASP A 189 -6.96 -13.64 -8.62
C ASP A 189 -6.63 -14.55 -7.42
N GLU A 190 -5.75 -14.11 -6.51
CA GLU A 190 -5.52 -14.79 -5.23
C GLU A 190 -6.47 -14.22 -4.16
N ARG A 191 -7.13 -15.11 -3.41
CA ARG A 191 -8.02 -14.68 -2.32
C ARG A 191 -7.22 -14.22 -1.11
N GLY A 192 -7.47 -12.98 -0.65
CA GLY A 192 -6.78 -12.41 0.51
C GLY A 192 -6.85 -13.29 1.76
N GLU A 193 -7.98 -13.97 1.99
CA GLU A 193 -8.17 -14.89 3.13
C GLU A 193 -7.18 -16.07 3.15
N ASN A 194 -6.62 -16.42 2.01
CA ASN A 194 -5.62 -17.47 1.91
C ASN A 194 -4.19 -16.91 1.92
N ALA A 195 -3.98 -15.80 1.22
CA ALA A 195 -2.69 -15.16 1.06
C ALA A 195 -2.16 -14.55 2.37
N VAL A 196 -3.02 -13.83 3.10
CA VAL A 196 -2.65 -13.13 4.34
C VAL A 196 -1.99 -14.08 5.32
N LYS A 197 -2.57 -15.25 5.55
CA LYS A 197 -2.02 -16.25 6.49
C LYS A 197 -0.60 -16.68 6.15
N LYS A 198 -0.26 -16.83 4.86
CA LYS A 198 1.11 -17.16 4.41
C LYS A 198 2.06 -15.99 4.66
N CYS A 199 1.58 -14.76 4.49
CA CYS A 199 2.39 -13.55 4.53
C CYS A 199 2.61 -12.99 5.94
N LEU A 200 1.76 -13.32 6.92
CA LEU A 200 1.84 -12.80 8.29
C LEU A 200 3.22 -12.92 8.95
N PRO A 201 4.02 -14.01 8.77
CA PRO A 201 5.38 -14.07 9.32
C PRO A 201 6.33 -12.99 8.81
N TYR A 202 6.03 -12.38 7.67
CA TYR A 202 6.83 -11.33 7.02
C TYR A 202 6.28 -9.92 7.29
N ALA A 203 5.09 -9.81 7.87
CA ALA A 203 4.37 -8.56 8.01
C ALA A 203 5.08 -7.56 8.93
N ASP A 204 5.13 -6.29 8.50
CA ASP A 204 5.51 -5.13 9.30
C ASP A 204 4.46 -4.03 9.23
N MET A 205 3.58 -4.09 8.22
CA MET A 205 2.45 -3.21 8.00
C MET A 205 1.31 -4.01 7.35
N ILE A 206 0.06 -3.67 7.64
CA ILE A 206 -1.11 -4.24 6.98
C ILE A 206 -2.00 -3.12 6.45
N HIS A 207 -2.40 -3.21 5.18
CA HIS A 207 -3.42 -2.39 4.57
C HIS A 207 -4.75 -3.16 4.51
N LEU A 208 -5.81 -2.55 5.02
CA LEU A 208 -7.17 -3.07 4.90
C LEU A 208 -7.86 -2.38 3.73
N LYS A 209 -7.98 -3.11 2.65
CA LYS A 209 -8.64 -2.74 1.41
C LYS A 209 -9.67 -3.81 1.06
N ASP A 210 -10.80 -3.42 0.51
CA ASP A 210 -11.84 -4.35 0.07
C ASP A 210 -12.28 -4.02 -1.35
N PHE A 211 -12.73 -5.03 -2.08
CA PHE A 211 -13.15 -4.91 -3.46
C PHE A 211 -14.46 -5.67 -3.70
N TYR A 212 -15.29 -5.12 -4.59
CA TYR A 212 -16.30 -5.89 -5.30
C TYR A 212 -15.63 -6.66 -6.44
N ILE A 213 -15.99 -7.94 -6.58
CA ILE A 213 -15.56 -8.81 -7.68
C ILE A 213 -16.77 -9.07 -8.57
N ARG A 214 -16.66 -8.85 -9.87
CA ARG A 214 -17.73 -9.11 -10.83
C ARG A 214 -17.18 -9.79 -12.07
N ASP A 215 -18.06 -10.55 -12.71
CA ASP A 215 -17.79 -11.14 -14.00
C ASP A 215 -17.79 -10.05 -15.09
N LYS A 216 -16.79 -10.03 -15.94
CA LYS A 216 -16.63 -9.04 -17.02
C LYS A 216 -17.86 -8.99 -17.93
N VAL A 217 -18.47 -10.14 -18.22
CA VAL A 217 -19.69 -10.23 -19.06
C VAL A 217 -20.85 -9.45 -18.46
N ARG A 218 -20.95 -9.40 -17.13
CA ARG A 218 -22.02 -8.66 -16.42
C ARG A 218 -21.83 -7.16 -16.43
N LEU A 219 -20.63 -6.70 -16.73
CA LEU A 219 -20.26 -5.28 -16.78
C LEU A 219 -20.15 -4.77 -18.23
N ALA A 220 -20.51 -5.59 -19.22
CA ALA A 220 -20.54 -5.19 -20.62
C ALA A 220 -21.41 -3.95 -20.80
N GLY A 221 -20.84 -2.87 -21.32
CA GLY A 221 -21.51 -1.58 -21.49
C GLY A 221 -21.31 -0.57 -20.35
N VAL A 222 -20.68 -0.96 -19.24
CA VAL A 222 -20.22 -0.01 -18.24
C VAL A 222 -18.88 0.58 -18.70
N GLY A 223 -18.88 1.85 -19.09
CA GLY A 223 -17.66 2.55 -19.54
C GLY A 223 -16.66 2.79 -18.41
N GLY A 224 -15.45 3.22 -18.76
CA GLY A 224 -14.47 3.67 -17.78
C GLY A 224 -13.72 2.56 -17.05
N LEU A 225 -13.48 1.44 -17.72
CA LEU A 225 -12.93 0.21 -17.13
C LEU A 225 -11.54 0.34 -16.49
N PHE A 226 -10.78 1.38 -16.78
CA PHE A 226 -9.39 1.53 -16.34
C PHE A 226 -9.08 2.90 -15.71
N ASP A 227 -10.09 3.64 -15.33
CA ASP A 227 -9.91 4.89 -14.61
C ASP A 227 -9.85 4.61 -13.10
N CYS A 228 -8.71 4.11 -12.65
CA CYS A 228 -8.47 3.81 -11.24
C CYS A 228 -8.55 5.07 -10.36
N ASP A 229 -8.25 6.24 -10.93
CA ASP A 229 -8.26 7.52 -10.19
C ASP A 229 -9.70 7.92 -9.79
N ASN A 230 -10.71 7.39 -10.46
CA ASN A 230 -12.12 7.64 -10.17
C ASN A 230 -12.82 6.47 -9.45
N GLY A 231 -12.07 5.44 -9.01
CA GLY A 231 -12.65 4.26 -8.36
C GLY A 231 -13.53 3.42 -9.28
N SER A 232 -13.28 3.45 -10.60
CA SER A 232 -14.01 2.62 -11.56
C SER A 232 -13.51 1.18 -11.61
N TRP A 233 -14.21 0.34 -12.38
CA TRP A 233 -13.87 -1.06 -12.51
C TRP A 233 -12.59 -1.27 -13.33
N PHE A 234 -11.72 -2.16 -12.87
CA PHE A 234 -10.51 -2.58 -13.58
C PHE A 234 -10.39 -4.11 -13.62
N GLU A 235 -9.63 -4.63 -14.59
CA GLU A 235 -9.52 -6.05 -14.86
C GLU A 235 -8.37 -6.69 -14.08
N THR A 236 -8.60 -7.88 -13.49
CA THR A 236 -7.56 -8.72 -12.87
C THR A 236 -6.73 -9.45 -13.94
N VAL A 237 -5.65 -10.10 -13.53
CA VAL A 237 -4.83 -10.95 -14.43
C VAL A 237 -5.67 -12.06 -15.08
N GLY A 238 -6.62 -12.64 -14.36
CA GLY A 238 -7.50 -13.73 -14.83
C GLY A 238 -8.77 -13.27 -15.52
N GLY A 239 -9.01 -11.95 -15.62
CA GLY A 239 -10.15 -11.39 -16.37
C GLY A 239 -11.41 -11.12 -15.54
N SER A 240 -11.36 -11.23 -14.22
CA SER A 240 -12.40 -10.70 -13.34
C SER A 240 -12.35 -9.17 -13.29
N MET A 241 -13.41 -8.53 -12.85
CA MET A 241 -13.47 -7.08 -12.68
C MET A 241 -13.52 -6.73 -11.20
N LEU A 242 -12.65 -5.82 -10.79
CA LEU A 242 -12.60 -5.28 -9.44
C LEU A 242 -13.04 -3.82 -9.39
N ARG A 243 -13.65 -3.44 -8.29
CA ARG A 243 -13.90 -2.04 -7.92
C ARG A 243 -13.71 -1.91 -6.41
N GLY A 244 -13.04 -0.85 -5.97
CA GLY A 244 -12.90 -0.56 -4.54
C GLY A 244 -14.24 -0.50 -3.82
N ALA A 245 -14.27 -1.00 -2.60
CA ALA A 245 -15.43 -1.10 -1.74
C ALA A 245 -15.13 -0.54 -0.34
N ILE A 246 -16.18 -0.09 0.35
CA ILE A 246 -16.09 0.16 1.79
C ILE A 246 -15.78 -1.17 2.48
N LEU A 247 -14.82 -1.17 3.40
CA LEU A 247 -14.36 -2.35 4.12
C LEU A 247 -15.54 -3.15 4.72
N GLY A 248 -15.61 -4.43 4.40
CA GLY A 248 -16.66 -5.34 4.82
C GLY A 248 -17.93 -5.29 3.99
N GLN A 249 -18.01 -4.42 2.98
CA GLN A 249 -19.11 -4.37 2.01
C GLN A 249 -18.72 -5.00 0.66
N GLY A 250 -17.43 -5.27 0.47
CA GLY A 250 -16.91 -5.98 -0.69
C GLY A 250 -17.08 -7.50 -0.59
N ASP A 251 -16.32 -8.21 -1.43
CA ASP A 251 -16.40 -9.65 -1.55
C ASP A 251 -15.26 -10.40 -0.82
N LEU A 252 -14.41 -9.67 -0.06
CA LEU A 252 -13.41 -10.27 0.83
C LEU A 252 -14.03 -10.62 2.19
N ASN A 253 -13.61 -11.75 2.74
CA ASN A 253 -14.00 -12.12 4.11
C ASN A 253 -13.09 -11.42 5.14
N ILE A 254 -13.38 -10.14 5.39
CA ILE A 254 -12.63 -9.29 6.33
C ILE A 254 -12.65 -9.88 7.76
N TRP A 255 -13.73 -10.55 8.16
CA TRP A 255 -13.82 -11.22 9.44
C TRP A 255 -12.75 -12.31 9.61
N LYS A 256 -12.61 -13.15 8.58
CA LYS A 256 -11.58 -14.19 8.60
C LYS A 256 -10.18 -13.59 8.59
N ILE A 257 -9.96 -12.56 7.76
CA ILE A 257 -8.65 -11.87 7.63
C ILE A 257 -8.24 -11.28 8.97
N LEU A 258 -9.09 -10.47 9.60
CA LEU A 258 -8.78 -9.85 10.89
C LEU A 258 -8.67 -10.89 12.01
N GLY A 259 -9.46 -11.97 11.95
CA GLY A 259 -9.31 -13.11 12.85
C GLY A 259 -7.94 -13.76 12.72
N ASP A 260 -7.48 -14.06 11.52
CA ASP A 260 -6.15 -14.65 11.29
C ASP A 260 -5.02 -13.69 11.74
N VAL A 261 -5.15 -12.40 11.50
CA VAL A 261 -4.20 -11.37 11.95
C VAL A 261 -4.11 -11.32 13.47
N LYS A 262 -5.25 -11.32 14.16
CA LYS A 262 -5.32 -11.28 15.62
C LYS A 262 -4.78 -12.57 16.25
N HIS A 263 -5.14 -13.74 15.72
CA HIS A 263 -4.67 -15.04 16.22
C HIS A 263 -3.16 -15.24 15.97
N ALA A 264 -2.59 -14.62 14.94
CA ALA A 264 -1.15 -14.62 14.72
C ALA A 264 -0.37 -13.75 15.71
N GLY A 265 -1.06 -12.98 16.56
CA GLY A 265 -0.44 -12.08 17.53
C GLY A 265 0.19 -10.83 16.86
N TYR A 266 -0.27 -10.44 15.68
CA TYR A 266 0.25 -9.24 15.02
C TYR A 266 -0.11 -7.99 15.84
N ASP A 267 0.91 -7.22 16.20
CA ASP A 267 0.83 -6.02 17.05
C ASP A 267 1.27 -4.73 16.33
N GLY A 268 1.60 -4.82 15.04
CA GLY A 268 2.00 -3.68 14.21
C GLY A 268 0.85 -2.76 13.79
N ASP A 269 1.20 -1.83 12.91
CA ASP A 269 0.25 -0.84 12.39
C ASP A 269 -0.65 -1.45 11.31
N ILE A 270 -1.92 -1.04 11.32
CA ILE A 270 -2.92 -1.41 10.32
C ILE A 270 -3.54 -0.13 9.77
N SER A 271 -3.40 0.14 8.47
CA SER A 271 -4.01 1.28 7.78
C SER A 271 -5.25 0.87 6.99
N ILE A 272 -6.29 1.67 7.06
CA ILE A 272 -7.33 1.63 6.03
C ILE A 272 -6.74 2.20 4.74
N GLU A 273 -7.03 1.56 3.62
CA GLU A 273 -6.71 2.06 2.28
C GLU A 273 -7.95 1.94 1.37
N PHE A 274 -8.80 2.94 1.44
CA PHE A 274 -10.04 2.99 0.65
C PHE A 274 -9.78 3.60 -0.74
N GLU A 275 -10.31 2.96 -1.79
CA GLU A 275 -10.21 3.44 -3.18
C GLU A 275 -11.52 3.26 -3.98
N GLY A 276 -12.67 3.35 -3.29
CA GLY A 276 -13.99 3.22 -3.92
C GLY A 276 -14.50 4.50 -4.57
N MET A 277 -15.74 4.45 -5.06
CA MET A 277 -16.42 5.59 -5.71
C MET A 277 -17.20 6.45 -4.71
N GLU A 278 -17.43 5.96 -3.52
CA GLU A 278 -18.18 6.64 -2.47
C GLU A 278 -17.43 7.89 -1.98
N PRO A 279 -18.12 8.90 -1.40
CA PRO A 279 -17.44 10.06 -0.82
C PRO A 279 -16.37 9.62 0.19
N CYS A 280 -15.12 9.99 -0.10
CA CYS A 280 -13.94 9.39 0.55
C CYS A 280 -13.93 9.56 2.07
N GLU A 281 -14.37 10.69 2.62
CA GLU A 281 -14.44 10.92 4.07
C GLU A 281 -15.42 9.95 4.74
N ALA A 282 -16.68 9.92 4.27
CA ALA A 282 -17.71 9.06 4.84
C ALA A 282 -17.40 7.56 4.68
N ALA A 283 -16.78 7.19 3.54
CA ALA A 283 -16.35 5.83 3.29
C ALA A 283 -15.20 5.42 4.23
N THR A 284 -14.20 6.28 4.40
CA THR A 284 -13.04 6.00 5.27
C THR A 284 -13.48 5.92 6.74
N GLU A 285 -14.36 6.80 7.20
CA GLU A 285 -14.96 6.73 8.53
C GLU A 285 -15.70 5.40 8.75
N THR A 286 -16.49 4.97 7.74
CA THR A 286 -17.20 3.69 7.79
C THR A 286 -16.21 2.51 7.82
N CYS A 287 -15.12 2.55 7.05
CA CYS A 287 -14.07 1.54 7.09
C CYS A 287 -13.42 1.43 8.47
N LEU A 288 -13.07 2.57 9.10
CA LEU A 288 -12.50 2.60 10.45
C LEU A 288 -13.45 1.97 11.47
N ARG A 289 -14.72 2.35 11.44
CA ARG A 289 -15.75 1.77 12.33
C ARG A 289 -15.91 0.28 12.12
N THR A 290 -15.98 -0.18 10.87
CA THR A 290 -16.09 -1.60 10.51
C THR A 290 -14.89 -2.39 11.02
N ALA A 291 -13.66 -1.90 10.80
CA ALA A 291 -12.44 -2.57 11.26
C ALA A 291 -12.42 -2.72 12.79
N ARG A 292 -12.79 -1.66 13.54
CA ARG A 292 -12.87 -1.72 15.00
C ARG A 292 -13.91 -2.73 15.47
N THR A 293 -15.12 -2.68 14.89
CA THR A 293 -16.23 -3.58 15.25
C THR A 293 -15.85 -5.05 15.02
N ILE A 294 -15.27 -5.36 13.87
CA ILE A 294 -14.84 -6.74 13.59
C ILE A 294 -13.73 -7.17 14.55
N TRP A 295 -12.73 -6.31 14.80
CA TRP A 295 -11.62 -6.63 15.68
C TRP A 295 -12.04 -6.96 17.12
N GLU A 296 -13.08 -6.33 17.61
CA GLU A 296 -13.64 -6.61 18.95
C GLU A 296 -14.30 -7.97 19.03
N GLN A 297 -14.77 -8.53 17.92
CA GLN A 297 -15.58 -9.73 17.85
C GLN A 297 -14.83 -10.99 17.40
N VAL A 298 -13.63 -10.85 16.81
CA VAL A 298 -12.79 -11.98 16.36
C VAL A 298 -11.78 -12.42 17.41
#